data_ee5cd40446a60f19bfe8ce4fd3f10739
#
_entry.id   ee5cd40446a60f19bfe8ce4fd3f10739
#
_cell.length_a   1.000
_cell.length_b   1.000
_cell.length_c   1.000
_cell.angle_alpha   90.00
_cell.angle_beta   90.00
_cell.angle_gamma   90.00
#
_symmetry.space_group_name_H-M   'P 1'
#
loop_
_entity.id
_entity.type
_entity.pdbx_description
1 polymer ?
#
loop_
_entity_poly.entity_id
_entity_poly.type
_entity_poly.pdbx_seq_one_letter_code
_entity_poly.pdbx_strand_id
1 'polypeptide(L)'
;MGKGEPADGSDDLARLDAVGLAEAIRKGDLSPVESVQAAIDRIERLDPQLNAVIHRQFEQALATAASPDLPNGPFRGVPILIKDLWAEEAGQPHHAGMKCLRDAGFTSDTDSHMVTRYKQAGFVIVGRTNTPELGLVATTEPHAYGPTRNPWDTDHSPGGSSGGAAAAVASGMVPAANASDGGGSIRIPAAMCGLVGLKPSRGRVSMGPNREEWGVSVQHVVCHTVRDAATILDATAIPFPGDGVIAPDHGRPYDTRVGSETGRLTIGVLYDNHRVDVHPDCVAAVRRTADLLADLGHEVIDSHPKALNDVGWTEDLSGAFATNWAVGAALSVDHLGERLGRELTASDVEPGTWTMAGMGRGFSAFDYARAQSVMARWRRALAAWWADGHDLLLTPTTSLPPPRLGELTPAEGEPLRGSQRSMPYATFTSPFNTTGQPAISLPLGASEGLPVGVQLVAAYGREDVLVDVGSQLERKVDWSQHRAPIHA
;
A
#
# COMPACT_ATOMS: atom_id res chain seq x y z
N MET A 1 -33.32 -34.82 -19.95
CA MET A 1 -32.93 -33.39 -20.02
C MET A 1 -31.79 -33.20 -19.05
N GLY A 2 -30.58 -33.22 -19.57
CA GLY A 2 -29.37 -33.17 -18.78
C GLY A 2 -29.20 -31.78 -18.17
N LYS A 3 -28.94 -31.75 -16.88
CA LYS A 3 -28.35 -30.58 -16.23
C LYS A 3 -26.88 -30.52 -16.68
N GLY A 4 -26.57 -29.53 -17.52
CA GLY A 4 -25.18 -29.23 -17.83
C GLY A 4 -24.43 -28.88 -16.55
N GLU A 5 -23.30 -29.53 -16.32
CA GLU A 5 -22.31 -29.10 -15.37
C GLU A 5 -21.84 -27.70 -15.75
N PRO A 6 -21.64 -26.78 -14.80
CA PRO A 6 -21.06 -25.49 -15.10
C PRO A 6 -19.62 -25.71 -15.59
N ALA A 7 -19.29 -25.17 -16.75
CA ALA A 7 -17.95 -25.06 -17.26
C ALA A 7 -17.07 -24.33 -16.24
N ASP A 8 -15.84 -24.80 -16.12
CA ASP A 8 -14.68 -24.23 -15.47
C ASP A 8 -14.99 -22.98 -14.62
N GLY A 9 -14.96 -23.16 -13.27
CA GLY A 9 -15.52 -22.20 -12.31
C GLY A 9 -14.74 -20.92 -12.13
N SER A 10 -14.32 -20.25 -13.19
CA SER A 10 -13.79 -18.89 -13.13
C SER A 10 -14.96 -17.90 -12.98
N ASP A 11 -14.98 -17.17 -11.88
CA ASP A 11 -15.89 -16.07 -11.65
C ASP A 11 -15.49 -14.88 -12.54
N ASP A 12 -16.23 -14.66 -13.66
CA ASP A 12 -15.95 -13.58 -14.60
C ASP A 12 -15.93 -12.20 -13.93
N LEU A 13 -16.65 -12.00 -12.82
CA LEU A 13 -16.63 -10.76 -12.05
C LEU A 13 -15.30 -10.52 -11.34
N ALA A 14 -14.55 -11.58 -11.00
CA ALA A 14 -13.24 -11.46 -10.40
C ALA A 14 -12.16 -10.90 -11.35
N ARG A 15 -12.45 -10.92 -12.66
CA ARG A 15 -11.56 -10.37 -13.69
C ARG A 15 -11.79 -8.89 -13.96
N LEU A 16 -12.94 -8.36 -13.53
CA LEU A 16 -13.24 -6.94 -13.65
C LEU A 16 -12.45 -6.17 -12.57
N ASP A 17 -11.79 -5.10 -12.98
CA ASP A 17 -11.24 -4.13 -12.05
C ASP A 17 -12.34 -3.23 -11.46
N ALA A 18 -12.03 -2.37 -10.50
CA ALA A 18 -13.04 -1.58 -9.80
C ALA A 18 -13.83 -0.64 -10.73
N VAL A 19 -13.16 -0.06 -11.72
CA VAL A 19 -13.80 0.79 -12.74
C VAL A 19 -14.74 -0.05 -13.60
N GLY A 20 -14.30 -1.22 -14.08
CA GLY A 20 -15.12 -2.13 -14.88
C GLY A 20 -16.36 -2.63 -14.13
N LEU A 21 -16.22 -2.95 -12.86
CA LEU A 21 -17.34 -3.32 -11.99
C LEU A 21 -18.34 -2.15 -11.83
N ALA A 22 -17.84 -0.95 -11.56
CA ALA A 22 -18.66 0.26 -11.46
C ALA A 22 -19.40 0.56 -12.77
N GLU A 23 -18.77 0.33 -13.92
CA GLU A 23 -19.40 0.48 -15.25
C GLU A 23 -20.53 -0.54 -15.47
N ALA A 24 -20.32 -1.82 -15.13
CA ALA A 24 -21.34 -2.86 -15.24
C ALA A 24 -22.56 -2.53 -14.37
N ILE A 25 -22.34 -2.08 -13.14
CA ILE A 25 -23.41 -1.63 -12.23
C ILE A 25 -24.16 -0.43 -12.82
N ARG A 26 -23.44 0.57 -13.33
CA ARG A 26 -24.06 1.77 -13.91
C ARG A 26 -24.92 1.48 -15.15
N LYS A 27 -24.53 0.49 -15.95
CA LYS A 27 -25.29 0.02 -17.12
C LYS A 27 -26.51 -0.82 -16.73
N GLY A 28 -26.56 -1.32 -15.50
CA GLY A 28 -27.60 -2.22 -15.03
C GLY A 28 -27.37 -3.69 -15.41
N ASP A 29 -26.16 -4.01 -15.86
CA ASP A 29 -25.74 -5.40 -16.16
C ASP A 29 -25.52 -6.19 -14.85
N LEU A 30 -25.30 -5.50 -13.75
CA LEU A 30 -25.05 -6.03 -12.41
C LEU A 30 -25.66 -5.07 -11.36
N SER A 31 -26.32 -5.62 -10.34
CA SER A 31 -26.77 -4.82 -9.21
C SER A 31 -25.66 -4.65 -8.15
N PRO A 32 -25.70 -3.60 -7.28
CA PRO A 32 -24.81 -3.48 -6.15
C PRO A 32 -24.83 -4.71 -5.23
N VAL A 33 -26.00 -5.30 -5.00
CA VAL A 33 -26.17 -6.48 -4.13
C VAL A 33 -25.45 -7.69 -4.75
N GLU A 34 -25.63 -7.96 -6.05
CA GLU A 34 -24.95 -9.07 -6.72
C GLU A 34 -23.42 -8.88 -6.71
N SER A 35 -22.94 -7.66 -6.93
CA SER A 35 -21.51 -7.31 -6.86
C SER A 35 -20.91 -7.62 -5.49
N VAL A 36 -21.60 -7.21 -4.43
CA VAL A 36 -21.16 -7.43 -3.05
C VAL A 36 -21.28 -8.90 -2.65
N GLN A 37 -22.36 -9.59 -3.03
CA GLN A 37 -22.53 -11.03 -2.76
C GLN A 37 -21.43 -11.86 -3.43
N ALA A 38 -21.09 -11.58 -4.69
CA ALA A 38 -19.99 -12.25 -5.37
C ALA A 38 -18.65 -12.07 -4.67
N ALA A 39 -18.37 -10.87 -4.13
CA ALA A 39 -17.17 -10.65 -3.32
C ALA A 39 -17.19 -11.44 -2.01
N ILE A 40 -18.33 -11.51 -1.32
CA ILE A 40 -18.51 -12.30 -0.10
C ILE A 40 -18.25 -13.78 -0.39
N ASP A 41 -18.85 -14.33 -1.45
CA ASP A 41 -18.67 -15.74 -1.83
C ASP A 41 -17.19 -16.07 -2.11
N ARG A 42 -16.48 -15.15 -2.79
CA ARG A 42 -15.03 -15.30 -3.03
C ARG A 42 -14.23 -15.25 -1.74
N ILE A 43 -14.53 -14.33 -0.82
CA ILE A 43 -13.85 -14.22 0.48
C ILE A 43 -14.08 -15.52 1.27
N GLU A 44 -15.32 -16.03 1.36
CA GLU A 44 -15.61 -17.26 2.10
C GLU A 44 -14.88 -18.48 1.52
N ARG A 45 -14.72 -18.56 0.21
CA ARG A 45 -14.03 -19.66 -0.49
C ARG A 45 -12.51 -19.61 -0.38
N LEU A 46 -11.91 -18.42 -0.50
CA LEU A 46 -10.46 -18.28 -0.67
C LEU A 46 -9.72 -17.90 0.62
N ASP A 47 -10.36 -17.10 1.50
CA ASP A 47 -9.71 -16.57 2.69
C ASP A 47 -9.27 -17.64 3.70
N PRO A 48 -9.92 -18.81 3.85
CA PRO A 48 -9.43 -19.88 4.73
C PRO A 48 -8.01 -20.36 4.41
N GLN A 49 -7.53 -20.18 3.16
CA GLN A 49 -6.18 -20.52 2.74
C GLN A 49 -5.19 -19.37 2.93
N LEU A 50 -5.69 -18.11 2.92
CA LEU A 50 -4.84 -16.91 2.83
C LEU A 50 -4.79 -16.10 4.13
N ASN A 51 -5.83 -16.14 4.96
CA ASN A 51 -5.96 -15.35 6.18
C ASN A 51 -5.74 -13.85 5.93
N ALA A 52 -6.38 -13.33 4.88
CA ALA A 52 -6.28 -11.94 4.44
C ALA A 52 -7.34 -11.05 5.10
N VAL A 53 -8.55 -11.59 5.39
CA VAL A 53 -9.71 -10.85 5.90
C VAL A 53 -10.00 -11.25 7.35
N ILE A 54 -9.68 -10.35 8.28
CA ILE A 54 -9.75 -10.61 9.73
C ILE A 54 -11.05 -10.16 10.40
N HIS A 55 -11.79 -9.24 9.76
CA HIS A 55 -13.14 -8.83 10.18
C HIS A 55 -14.06 -8.83 8.97
N ARG A 56 -15.21 -9.49 9.11
CA ARG A 56 -16.23 -9.65 8.08
C ARG A 56 -17.44 -8.80 8.44
N GLN A 57 -17.90 -7.99 7.48
CA GLN A 57 -19.05 -7.08 7.65
C GLN A 57 -20.17 -7.44 6.67
N PHE A 58 -20.35 -8.72 6.34
CA PHE A 58 -21.13 -9.20 5.22
C PHE A 58 -22.60 -8.78 5.27
N GLU A 59 -23.26 -8.95 6.42
CA GLU A 59 -24.68 -8.56 6.58
C GLU A 59 -24.86 -7.05 6.39
N GLN A 60 -23.98 -6.24 7.00
CA GLN A 60 -24.01 -4.80 6.87
C GLN A 60 -23.70 -4.37 5.43
N ALA A 61 -22.75 -5.02 4.78
CA ALA A 61 -22.38 -4.72 3.38
C ALA A 61 -23.57 -4.98 2.44
N LEU A 62 -24.27 -6.11 2.59
CA LEU A 62 -25.47 -6.42 1.80
C LEU A 62 -26.60 -5.43 2.08
N ALA A 63 -26.83 -5.04 3.35
CA ALA A 63 -27.80 -4.03 3.69
C ALA A 63 -27.45 -2.66 3.08
N THR A 64 -26.16 -2.28 3.10
CA THR A 64 -25.66 -1.05 2.47
C THR A 64 -25.85 -1.09 0.96
N ALA A 65 -25.52 -2.20 0.31
CA ALA A 65 -25.67 -2.39 -1.13
C ALA A 65 -27.14 -2.32 -1.59
N ALA A 66 -28.07 -2.80 -0.76
CA ALA A 66 -29.50 -2.77 -1.02
C ALA A 66 -30.16 -1.41 -0.69
N SER A 67 -29.45 -0.52 0.00
CA SER A 67 -30.02 0.74 0.46
C SER A 67 -30.24 1.70 -0.71
N PRO A 68 -31.43 2.39 -0.79
CA PRO A 68 -31.65 3.48 -1.71
C PRO A 68 -30.72 4.68 -1.43
N ASP A 69 -30.23 4.81 -0.18
CA ASP A 69 -29.35 5.88 0.25
C ASP A 69 -27.85 5.62 -0.07
N LEU A 70 -27.53 4.48 -0.71
CA LEU A 70 -26.16 4.22 -1.18
C LEU A 70 -25.70 5.36 -2.10
N PRO A 71 -24.61 6.08 -1.75
CA PRO A 71 -24.17 7.26 -2.52
C PRO A 71 -23.97 6.96 -4.02
N ASN A 72 -24.42 7.89 -4.84
CA ASN A 72 -24.28 7.79 -6.30
C ASN A 72 -22.93 8.35 -6.77
N GLY A 73 -21.84 7.79 -6.20
CA GLY A 73 -20.48 8.12 -6.56
C GLY A 73 -19.94 7.25 -7.70
N PRO A 74 -18.68 7.49 -8.13
CA PRO A 74 -18.07 6.79 -9.26
C PRO A 74 -17.95 5.28 -9.06
N PHE A 75 -17.94 4.79 -7.82
CA PHE A 75 -17.81 3.39 -7.43
C PHE A 75 -19.05 2.83 -6.73
N ARG A 76 -20.24 3.36 -7.05
CA ARG A 76 -21.49 2.90 -6.44
C ARG A 76 -21.65 1.37 -6.53
N GLY A 77 -21.68 0.71 -5.36
CA GLY A 77 -21.89 -0.74 -5.26
C GLY A 77 -20.65 -1.62 -5.47
N VAL A 78 -19.48 -1.03 -5.69
CA VAL A 78 -18.22 -1.77 -5.79
C VAL A 78 -17.75 -2.18 -4.39
N PRO A 79 -17.46 -3.48 -4.14
CA PRO A 79 -16.95 -3.93 -2.84
C PRO A 79 -15.49 -3.49 -2.65
N ILE A 80 -15.16 -3.07 -1.42
CA ILE A 80 -13.80 -2.74 -0.99
C ILE A 80 -13.50 -3.33 0.38
N LEU A 81 -12.26 -3.75 0.61
CA LEU A 81 -11.73 -4.05 1.94
C LEU A 81 -10.89 -2.90 2.46
N ILE A 82 -10.95 -2.65 3.76
CA ILE A 82 -10.13 -1.62 4.42
C ILE A 82 -9.11 -2.26 5.34
N LYS A 83 -7.91 -1.65 5.44
CA LYS A 83 -6.82 -2.15 6.27
C LYS A 83 -7.12 -1.96 7.75
N ASP A 84 -6.71 -2.89 8.58
CA ASP A 84 -6.82 -2.78 10.05
C ASP A 84 -5.78 -1.82 10.67
N LEU A 85 -5.43 -0.76 9.94
CA LEU A 85 -4.53 0.30 10.38
C LEU A 85 -4.89 1.62 9.69
N TRP A 86 -5.24 2.65 10.47
CA TRP A 86 -5.53 4.03 10.04
C TRP A 86 -6.79 4.23 9.18
N ALA A 87 -7.49 3.18 8.87
CA ALA A 87 -8.77 3.23 8.15
C ALA A 87 -9.91 2.92 9.13
N GLU A 88 -10.07 3.79 10.11
CA GLU A 88 -11.13 3.68 11.11
C GLU A 88 -12.51 3.80 10.46
N GLU A 89 -13.44 2.94 10.88
CA GLU A 89 -14.86 2.99 10.53
C GLU A 89 -15.70 2.98 11.80
N ALA A 90 -16.60 3.96 11.93
CA ALA A 90 -17.43 4.12 13.11
C ALA A 90 -18.28 2.86 13.41
N GLY A 91 -18.25 2.41 14.66
CA GLY A 91 -18.95 1.22 15.12
C GLY A 91 -18.29 -0.11 14.75
N GLN A 92 -17.18 -0.11 14.01
CA GLN A 92 -16.52 -1.33 13.54
C GLN A 92 -15.20 -1.61 14.27
N PRO A 93 -14.80 -2.90 14.38
CA PRO A 93 -13.52 -3.27 14.96
C PRO A 93 -12.34 -2.56 14.26
N HIS A 94 -11.38 -2.08 15.06
CA HIS A 94 -10.12 -1.51 14.58
C HIS A 94 -9.01 -1.85 15.56
N HIS A 95 -8.20 -2.85 15.24
CA HIS A 95 -7.26 -3.43 16.20
C HIS A 95 -5.80 -3.11 15.89
N ALA A 96 -5.49 -2.52 14.73
CA ALA A 96 -4.12 -2.17 14.30
C ALA A 96 -3.13 -3.36 14.38
N GLY A 97 -3.62 -4.60 14.17
CA GLY A 97 -2.86 -5.84 14.33
C GLY A 97 -2.54 -6.21 15.78
N MET A 98 -3.07 -5.49 16.78
CA MET A 98 -2.75 -5.67 18.20
C MET A 98 -3.70 -6.65 18.89
N LYS A 99 -3.10 -7.60 19.61
CA LYS A 99 -3.84 -8.62 20.35
C LYS A 99 -4.68 -8.00 21.50
N CYS A 100 -4.13 -7.02 22.22
CA CYS A 100 -4.85 -6.38 23.34
C CYS A 100 -6.11 -5.62 22.88
N LEU A 101 -6.09 -4.97 21.72
CA LEU A 101 -7.27 -4.30 21.15
C LEU A 101 -8.33 -5.32 20.70
N ARG A 102 -7.89 -6.41 20.05
CA ARG A 102 -8.78 -7.51 19.67
C ARG A 102 -9.46 -8.13 20.90
N ASP A 103 -8.69 -8.47 21.92
CA ASP A 103 -9.19 -9.14 23.13
C ASP A 103 -10.10 -8.21 23.97
N ALA A 104 -9.91 -6.89 23.86
CA ALA A 104 -10.80 -5.88 24.43
C ALA A 104 -12.07 -5.63 23.60
N GLY A 105 -12.18 -6.21 22.40
CA GLY A 105 -13.30 -5.94 21.48
C GLY A 105 -13.37 -4.47 21.05
N PHE A 106 -12.20 -3.83 20.86
CA PHE A 106 -12.13 -2.40 20.58
C PHE A 106 -12.77 -2.06 19.23
N THR A 107 -13.65 -1.07 19.23
CA THR A 107 -14.28 -0.51 18.02
C THR A 107 -13.95 0.96 17.88
N SER A 108 -13.90 1.47 16.64
CA SER A 108 -13.76 2.90 16.39
C SER A 108 -15.09 3.62 16.59
N ASP A 109 -15.06 4.83 17.10
CA ASP A 109 -16.21 5.72 17.28
C ASP A 109 -16.40 6.72 16.12
N THR A 110 -15.40 6.82 15.23
CA THR A 110 -15.39 7.76 14.12
C THR A 110 -14.92 7.09 12.82
N ASP A 111 -15.38 7.63 11.68
CA ASP A 111 -14.79 7.34 10.38
C ASP A 111 -13.51 8.15 10.20
N SER A 112 -12.45 7.53 9.68
CA SER A 112 -11.33 8.27 9.12
C SER A 112 -11.75 9.05 7.86
N HIS A 113 -11.01 10.10 7.51
CA HIS A 113 -11.30 10.88 6.31
C HIS A 113 -11.25 9.99 5.04
N MET A 114 -10.35 9.03 4.98
CA MET A 114 -10.27 8.07 3.87
C MET A 114 -11.53 7.20 3.78
N VAL A 115 -12.00 6.64 4.90
CA VAL A 115 -13.23 5.84 4.94
C VAL A 115 -14.45 6.69 4.54
N THR A 116 -14.52 7.93 5.02
CA THR A 116 -15.55 8.89 4.59
C THR A 116 -15.55 9.07 3.07
N ARG A 117 -14.37 9.21 2.44
CA ARG A 117 -14.26 9.35 0.97
C ARG A 117 -14.68 8.07 0.24
N TYR A 118 -14.30 6.89 0.73
CA TYR A 118 -14.78 5.64 0.13
C TYR A 118 -16.30 5.52 0.16
N LYS A 119 -16.93 5.82 1.30
CA LYS A 119 -18.39 5.83 1.43
C LYS A 119 -19.04 6.85 0.47
N GLN A 120 -18.49 8.06 0.39
CA GLN A 120 -18.97 9.11 -0.54
C GLN A 120 -18.80 8.72 -2.01
N ALA A 121 -17.74 7.99 -2.35
CA ALA A 121 -17.54 7.44 -3.69
C ALA A 121 -18.48 6.29 -4.04
N GLY A 122 -19.25 5.78 -3.06
CA GLY A 122 -20.23 4.72 -3.25
C GLY A 122 -19.68 3.31 -3.08
N PHE A 123 -18.44 3.15 -2.62
CA PHE A 123 -17.90 1.84 -2.25
C PHE A 123 -18.70 1.21 -1.12
N VAL A 124 -18.79 -0.12 -1.16
CA VAL A 124 -19.36 -0.93 -0.07
C VAL A 124 -18.24 -1.66 0.65
N ILE A 125 -18.03 -1.32 1.92
CA ILE A 125 -16.99 -1.95 2.75
C ILE A 125 -17.49 -3.34 3.17
N VAL A 126 -16.77 -4.40 2.74
CA VAL A 126 -17.16 -5.79 3.04
C VAL A 126 -16.38 -6.39 4.21
N GLY A 127 -15.37 -5.68 4.71
CA GLY A 127 -14.59 -6.14 5.85
C GLY A 127 -13.23 -5.46 5.96
N ARG A 128 -12.36 -6.04 6.79
CA ARG A 128 -11.08 -5.46 7.16
C ARG A 128 -9.95 -6.47 6.95
N THR A 129 -8.84 -6.00 6.37
CA THR A 129 -7.68 -6.84 6.03
C THR A 129 -6.62 -6.85 7.12
N ASN A 130 -5.89 -7.95 7.20
CA ASN A 130 -4.81 -8.19 8.14
C ASN A 130 -3.60 -7.26 7.91
N THR A 131 -2.91 -6.93 9.01
CA THR A 131 -1.71 -6.08 9.05
C THR A 131 -0.82 -6.54 10.22
N PRO A 132 0.51 -6.41 10.17
CA PRO A 132 1.34 -6.61 11.35
C PRO A 132 1.05 -5.52 12.40
N GLU A 133 1.36 -5.80 13.65
CA GLU A 133 1.13 -4.88 14.76
C GLU A 133 1.70 -3.49 14.45
N LEU A 134 0.82 -2.47 14.49
CA LEU A 134 1.09 -1.05 14.16
C LEU A 134 1.76 -0.83 12.79
N GLY A 135 1.80 -1.82 11.92
CA GLY A 135 2.40 -1.72 10.59
C GLY A 135 3.93 -1.60 10.58
N LEU A 136 4.63 -2.05 11.61
CA LEU A 136 6.04 -1.76 11.85
C LEU A 136 7.04 -2.57 11.02
N VAL A 137 6.60 -3.63 10.33
CA VAL A 137 7.47 -4.55 9.57
C VAL A 137 6.94 -4.80 8.15
N ALA A 138 7.82 -5.34 7.27
CA ALA A 138 7.53 -5.59 5.86
C ALA A 138 6.89 -6.98 5.59
N THR A 139 6.28 -7.58 6.59
CA THR A 139 5.50 -8.82 6.50
C THR A 139 4.16 -8.65 7.21
N THR A 140 3.23 -9.59 7.04
CA THR A 140 1.90 -9.54 7.68
C THR A 140 1.68 -10.83 8.47
N GLU A 141 2.26 -10.86 9.67
CA GLU A 141 2.28 -12.02 10.58
C GLU A 141 2.03 -11.59 12.04
N PRO A 142 0.92 -10.85 12.34
CA PRO A 142 0.66 -10.38 13.70
C PRO A 142 0.31 -11.54 14.63
N HIS A 143 0.71 -11.44 15.91
CA HIS A 143 0.27 -12.38 16.94
C HIS A 143 -1.25 -12.38 17.13
N ALA A 144 -1.91 -11.28 16.81
CA ALA A 144 -3.36 -11.14 16.96
C ALA A 144 -4.14 -12.11 16.05
N TYR A 145 -3.72 -12.28 14.79
CA TYR A 145 -4.50 -12.98 13.77
C TYR A 145 -3.72 -14.05 13.03
N GLY A 146 -2.42 -14.17 13.29
CA GLY A 146 -1.53 -15.08 12.57
C GLY A 146 -1.15 -14.58 11.17
N PRO A 147 -0.37 -15.37 10.43
CA PRO A 147 0.19 -14.98 9.15
C PRO A 147 -0.85 -14.92 8.04
N THR A 148 -0.78 -13.85 7.23
CA THR A 148 -1.39 -13.82 5.90
C THR A 148 -0.43 -14.47 4.90
N ARG A 149 -0.98 -15.27 3.99
CA ARG A 149 -0.22 -16.03 3.00
C ARG A 149 -0.27 -15.38 1.63
N ASN A 150 0.80 -15.52 0.87
CA ASN A 150 0.87 -15.02 -0.49
C ASN A 150 0.06 -15.94 -1.43
N PRO A 151 -0.90 -15.44 -2.24
CA PRO A 151 -1.68 -16.27 -3.14
C PRO A 151 -0.86 -16.86 -4.30
N TRP A 152 0.36 -16.39 -4.55
CA TRP A 152 1.29 -16.98 -5.50
C TRP A 152 2.00 -18.23 -4.95
N ASP A 153 2.31 -18.24 -3.66
CA ASP A 153 2.87 -19.37 -2.91
C ASP A 153 2.58 -19.18 -1.41
N THR A 154 1.80 -20.08 -0.83
CA THR A 154 1.33 -19.96 0.56
C THR A 154 2.42 -20.14 1.62
N ASP A 155 3.63 -20.56 1.26
CA ASP A 155 4.79 -20.60 2.14
C ASP A 155 5.51 -19.24 2.23
N HIS A 156 5.12 -18.28 1.39
CA HIS A 156 5.73 -16.96 1.32
C HIS A 156 4.81 -15.86 1.89
N SER A 157 5.45 -14.79 2.34
CA SER A 157 4.77 -13.57 2.80
C SER A 157 4.19 -12.79 1.61
N PRO A 158 2.99 -12.22 1.73
CA PRO A 158 2.45 -11.26 0.76
C PRO A 158 3.09 -9.86 0.90
N GLY A 159 4.13 -9.76 1.75
CA GLY A 159 4.69 -8.47 2.14
C GLY A 159 3.90 -7.79 3.26
N GLY A 160 4.28 -6.55 3.51
CA GLY A 160 3.70 -5.74 4.59
C GLY A 160 4.00 -4.25 4.45
N SER A 161 3.29 -3.49 5.20
CA SER A 161 2.30 -3.87 6.21
C SER A 161 0.88 -4.07 5.68
N SER A 162 0.60 -3.80 4.38
CA SER A 162 -0.73 -4.02 3.78
C SER A 162 -0.84 -5.38 3.08
N GLY A 163 -0.26 -6.45 3.67
CA GLY A 163 -0.22 -7.78 3.04
C GLY A 163 -1.58 -8.43 2.93
N GLY A 164 -2.48 -8.25 3.92
CA GLY A 164 -3.85 -8.73 3.81
C GLY A 164 -4.60 -8.09 2.65
N ALA A 165 -4.44 -6.78 2.44
CA ALA A 165 -5.02 -6.07 1.29
C ALA A 165 -4.49 -6.62 -0.04
N ALA A 166 -3.16 -6.81 -0.15
CA ALA A 166 -2.54 -7.33 -1.36
C ALA A 166 -2.94 -8.79 -1.64
N ALA A 167 -2.99 -9.65 -0.62
CA ALA A 167 -3.42 -11.04 -0.78
C ALA A 167 -4.89 -11.13 -1.22
N ALA A 168 -5.78 -10.29 -0.65
CA ALA A 168 -7.19 -10.27 -1.02
C ALA A 168 -7.41 -9.79 -2.46
N VAL A 169 -6.68 -8.76 -2.92
CA VAL A 169 -6.79 -8.27 -4.30
C VAL A 169 -6.16 -9.26 -5.28
N ALA A 170 -4.96 -9.74 -5.02
CA ALA A 170 -4.26 -10.67 -5.91
C ALA A 170 -5.00 -12.00 -6.10
N SER A 171 -5.78 -12.44 -5.09
CA SER A 171 -6.64 -13.61 -5.20
C SER A 171 -8.02 -13.32 -5.81
N GLY A 172 -8.34 -12.08 -6.18
CA GLY A 172 -9.62 -11.71 -6.79
C GLY A 172 -10.79 -11.60 -5.82
N MET A 173 -10.59 -11.62 -4.51
CA MET A 173 -11.68 -11.45 -3.52
C MET A 173 -12.39 -10.11 -3.72
N VAL A 174 -11.66 -9.04 -3.92
CA VAL A 174 -12.15 -7.69 -4.23
C VAL A 174 -11.26 -7.04 -5.29
N PRO A 175 -11.77 -6.09 -6.09
CA PRO A 175 -10.96 -5.44 -7.14
C PRO A 175 -9.91 -4.49 -6.60
N ALA A 176 -10.15 -3.88 -5.45
CA ALA A 176 -9.24 -2.96 -4.78
C ALA A 176 -9.38 -3.06 -3.26
N ALA A 177 -8.30 -2.81 -2.52
CA ALA A 177 -8.32 -2.75 -1.07
C ALA A 177 -7.48 -1.58 -0.55
N ASN A 178 -7.97 -0.91 0.51
CA ASN A 178 -7.23 0.16 1.17
C ASN A 178 -5.88 -0.34 1.70
N ALA A 179 -4.88 0.49 1.52
CA ALA A 179 -3.52 0.26 1.98
C ALA A 179 -2.90 1.56 2.48
N SER A 180 -1.90 1.45 3.33
CA SER A 180 -1.14 2.60 3.84
C SER A 180 0.35 2.38 3.67
N ASP A 181 1.14 3.46 3.57
CA ASP A 181 2.57 3.41 3.23
C ASP A 181 3.35 4.43 4.06
N GLY A 182 4.06 3.96 5.08
CA GLY A 182 4.97 4.78 5.90
C GLY A 182 6.46 4.53 5.60
N GLY A 183 6.78 3.42 4.93
CA GLY A 183 8.13 3.03 4.52
C GLY A 183 8.16 2.16 3.27
N GLY A 184 6.98 1.92 2.66
CA GLY A 184 6.82 1.05 1.49
C GLY A 184 5.56 0.19 1.54
N SER A 185 4.71 0.35 2.54
CA SER A 185 3.64 -0.61 2.86
C SER A 185 2.42 -0.62 1.92
N ILE A 186 2.37 0.20 0.87
CA ILE A 186 1.55 0.00 -0.35
C ILE A 186 2.38 -0.75 -1.38
N ARG A 187 3.59 -0.25 -1.65
CA ARG A 187 4.45 -0.66 -2.76
C ARG A 187 5.06 -2.05 -2.56
N ILE A 188 5.54 -2.36 -1.36
CA ILE A 188 6.15 -3.65 -1.01
C ILE A 188 5.14 -4.80 -1.23
N PRO A 189 3.94 -4.81 -0.61
CA PRO A 189 2.99 -5.88 -0.83
C PRO A 189 2.44 -5.89 -2.28
N ALA A 190 2.29 -4.74 -2.94
CA ALA A 190 1.96 -4.71 -4.36
C ALA A 190 3.01 -5.43 -5.22
N ALA A 191 4.31 -5.17 -4.97
CA ALA A 191 5.42 -5.84 -5.66
C ALA A 191 5.41 -7.36 -5.44
N MET A 192 5.16 -7.80 -4.19
CA MET A 192 5.19 -9.21 -3.79
C MET A 192 3.97 -10.01 -4.23
N CYS A 193 2.86 -9.34 -4.54
CA CYS A 193 1.61 -9.98 -4.95
C CYS A 193 1.24 -9.74 -6.42
N GLY A 194 2.10 -9.09 -7.22
CA GLY A 194 1.84 -8.86 -8.65
C GLY A 194 0.77 -7.80 -8.92
N LEU A 195 0.75 -6.73 -8.13
CA LEU A 195 -0.25 -5.67 -8.17
C LEU A 195 0.35 -4.30 -8.50
N VAL A 196 -0.52 -3.36 -8.83
CA VAL A 196 -0.23 -1.94 -8.88
C VAL A 196 -0.38 -1.34 -7.48
N GLY A 197 0.67 -0.65 -7.01
CA GLY A 197 0.67 0.05 -5.73
C GLY A 197 1.14 1.49 -5.90
N LEU A 198 0.22 2.43 -5.96
CA LEU A 198 0.53 3.87 -6.03
C LEU A 198 0.59 4.46 -4.62
N LYS A 199 1.77 4.90 -4.22
CA LYS A 199 1.96 5.77 -3.06
C LYS A 199 1.80 7.23 -3.51
N PRO A 200 0.73 7.93 -3.13
CA PRO A 200 0.56 9.34 -3.53
C PRO A 200 1.57 10.26 -2.82
N SER A 201 1.62 11.50 -3.24
CA SER A 201 2.35 12.56 -2.54
C SER A 201 1.80 12.74 -1.13
N ARG A 202 2.67 13.09 -0.18
CA ARG A 202 2.23 13.52 1.13
C ARG A 202 1.26 14.70 1.00
N GLY A 203 0.12 14.62 1.70
CA GLY A 203 -0.92 15.64 1.63
C GLY A 203 -1.78 15.58 0.35
N ARG A 204 -1.66 14.53 -0.47
CA ARG A 204 -2.61 14.26 -1.57
C ARG A 204 -3.92 13.72 -1.05
N VAL A 205 -3.87 12.85 -0.05
CA VAL A 205 -5.02 12.32 0.67
C VAL A 205 -4.93 12.75 2.13
N SER A 206 -6.08 13.03 2.73
CA SER A 206 -6.14 13.40 4.15
C SER A 206 -5.85 12.18 5.04
N MET A 207 -5.08 12.38 6.09
CA MET A 207 -4.78 11.37 7.11
C MET A 207 -5.66 11.52 8.36
N GLY A 208 -6.51 12.55 8.40
CA GLY A 208 -7.36 12.87 9.56
C GLY A 208 -8.51 11.88 9.80
N PRO A 209 -9.26 12.11 10.88
CA PRO A 209 -9.06 13.17 11.88
C PRO A 209 -7.96 12.86 12.93
N ASN A 210 -7.54 11.59 13.03
CA ASN A 210 -6.72 11.10 14.14
C ASN A 210 -5.21 11.10 13.85
N ARG A 211 -4.78 11.61 12.68
CA ARG A 211 -3.37 11.64 12.26
C ARG A 211 -3.01 12.89 11.51
N GLU A 212 -1.73 13.25 11.61
CA GLU A 212 -1.14 14.40 10.95
C GLU A 212 -0.60 14.05 9.56
N GLU A 213 -0.66 14.98 8.63
CA GLU A 213 -0.12 14.85 7.27
C GLU A 213 1.39 15.11 7.16
N TRP A 214 2.03 15.72 8.17
CA TRP A 214 3.48 16.00 8.16
C TRP A 214 4.35 14.77 8.43
N GLY A 215 3.75 13.64 8.84
CA GLY A 215 4.41 12.36 9.00
C GLY A 215 4.96 11.79 7.69
N VAL A 216 5.49 10.59 7.73
CA VAL A 216 6.01 9.88 6.54
C VAL A 216 4.95 9.03 5.84
N SER A 217 3.77 8.91 6.43
CA SER A 217 2.72 7.97 6.01
C SER A 217 1.71 8.62 5.08
N VAL A 218 1.19 7.81 4.17
CA VAL A 218 0.08 8.14 3.27
C VAL A 218 -0.85 6.93 3.15
N GLN A 219 -2.05 7.13 2.63
CA GLN A 219 -3.00 6.06 2.31
C GLN A 219 -3.39 6.09 0.84
N HIS A 220 -3.73 4.93 0.31
CA HIS A 220 -4.38 4.74 -0.99
C HIS A 220 -4.90 3.29 -1.08
N VAL A 221 -4.83 2.67 -2.26
CA VAL A 221 -5.22 1.28 -2.50
C VAL A 221 -4.08 0.46 -3.12
N VAL A 222 -4.19 -0.86 -3.03
CA VAL A 222 -3.59 -1.80 -3.99
C VAL A 222 -4.69 -2.30 -4.92
N CYS A 223 -4.37 -2.48 -6.20
CA CYS A 223 -5.31 -2.88 -7.26
C CYS A 223 -4.58 -3.56 -8.42
N HIS A 224 -5.30 -4.05 -9.42
CA HIS A 224 -4.69 -4.71 -10.58
C HIS A 224 -4.27 -3.75 -11.68
N THR A 225 -4.94 -2.59 -11.80
CA THR A 225 -4.78 -1.70 -12.96
C THR A 225 -4.38 -0.28 -12.55
N VAL A 226 -3.66 0.39 -13.44
CA VAL A 226 -3.30 1.80 -13.27
C VAL A 226 -4.55 2.68 -13.28
N ARG A 227 -5.58 2.31 -14.07
CA ARG A 227 -6.82 3.09 -14.11
C ARG A 227 -7.59 3.04 -12.80
N ASP A 228 -7.61 1.90 -12.09
CA ASP A 228 -8.20 1.83 -10.75
C ASP A 228 -7.46 2.74 -9.77
N ALA A 229 -6.12 2.67 -9.75
CA ALA A 229 -5.31 3.54 -8.92
C ALA A 229 -5.59 5.02 -9.20
N ALA A 230 -5.69 5.41 -10.46
CA ALA A 230 -5.95 6.79 -10.87
C ALA A 230 -7.37 7.25 -10.47
N THR A 231 -8.40 6.47 -10.82
CA THR A 231 -9.81 6.85 -10.58
C THR A 231 -10.15 6.85 -9.08
N ILE A 232 -9.58 5.92 -8.30
CA ILE A 232 -9.76 5.91 -6.85
C ILE A 232 -9.02 7.09 -6.20
N LEU A 233 -7.86 7.49 -6.74
CA LEU A 233 -7.16 8.68 -6.28
C LEU A 233 -8.01 9.95 -6.49
N ASP A 234 -8.63 10.10 -7.65
CA ASP A 234 -9.55 11.23 -7.92
C ASP A 234 -10.71 11.27 -6.92
N ALA A 235 -11.25 10.13 -6.55
CA ALA A 235 -12.34 10.04 -5.58
C ALA A 235 -11.91 10.34 -4.13
N THR A 236 -10.62 10.20 -3.81
CA THR A 236 -10.10 10.29 -2.43
C THR A 236 -9.17 11.49 -2.18
N ALA A 237 -8.58 12.08 -3.23
CA ALA A 237 -7.63 13.19 -3.15
C ALA A 237 -8.30 14.56 -2.93
N ILE A 238 -9.31 14.61 -2.08
CA ILE A 238 -10.06 15.82 -1.76
C ILE A 238 -9.74 16.22 -0.32
N PRO A 239 -9.12 17.38 -0.08
CA PRO A 239 -8.77 17.83 1.26
C PRO A 239 -10.00 17.96 2.18
N PHE A 240 -9.75 17.82 3.46
CA PHE A 240 -10.72 18.16 4.51
C PHE A 240 -10.36 19.48 5.17
N PRO A 241 -11.33 20.22 5.71
CA PRO A 241 -11.04 21.40 6.51
C PRO A 241 -10.14 21.05 7.70
N GLY A 242 -8.98 21.73 7.79
CA GLY A 242 -8.00 21.51 8.84
C GLY A 242 -6.79 20.67 8.43
N ASP A 243 -6.77 20.10 7.23
CA ASP A 243 -5.57 19.42 6.70
C ASP A 243 -4.40 20.41 6.62
N GLY A 244 -3.28 20.08 7.27
CA GLY A 244 -2.12 20.97 7.42
C GLY A 244 -1.13 20.91 6.25
N VAL A 245 -1.17 19.85 5.45
CA VAL A 245 -0.33 19.67 4.26
C VAL A 245 -1.23 19.27 3.09
N ILE A 246 -1.19 20.08 2.02
CA ILE A 246 -1.97 19.83 0.80
C ILE A 246 -0.99 19.76 -0.37
N ALA A 247 -1.01 18.64 -1.11
CA ALA A 247 -0.20 18.49 -2.31
C ALA A 247 -0.74 19.37 -3.45
N PRO A 248 0.14 19.88 -4.35
CA PRO A 248 -0.28 20.73 -5.46
C PRO A 248 -1.33 20.06 -6.35
N ASP A 249 -2.36 20.82 -6.74
CA ASP A 249 -3.35 20.37 -7.72
C ASP A 249 -2.81 20.48 -9.15
N HIS A 250 -3.12 19.52 -10.01
CA HIS A 250 -2.72 19.49 -11.42
C HIS A 250 -3.82 19.93 -12.38
N GLY A 251 -4.99 20.31 -11.87
CA GLY A 251 -6.09 20.87 -12.64
C GLY A 251 -6.78 19.91 -13.61
N ARG A 252 -6.43 18.63 -13.59
CA ARG A 252 -7.06 17.56 -14.38
C ARG A 252 -7.18 16.29 -13.55
N PRO A 253 -8.32 15.57 -13.64
CA PRO A 253 -8.47 14.26 -13.02
C PRO A 253 -7.44 13.26 -13.54
N TYR A 254 -6.97 12.39 -12.64
CA TYR A 254 -5.97 11.36 -12.96
C TYR A 254 -6.52 10.28 -13.89
N ASP A 255 -7.82 9.96 -13.82
CA ASP A 255 -8.48 9.01 -14.71
C ASP A 255 -8.40 9.43 -16.18
N THR A 256 -8.45 10.73 -16.46
CA THR A 256 -8.30 11.29 -17.82
C THR A 256 -6.90 11.18 -18.39
N ARG A 257 -5.92 10.82 -17.53
CA ARG A 257 -4.53 10.60 -17.92
C ARG A 257 -4.29 9.18 -18.42
N VAL A 258 -5.13 8.23 -18.00
CA VAL A 258 -5.01 6.82 -18.40
C VAL A 258 -5.15 6.69 -19.91
N GLY A 259 -4.11 6.18 -20.55
CA GLY A 259 -4.08 6.06 -22.01
C GLY A 259 -3.63 7.31 -22.75
N SER A 260 -3.31 8.41 -22.05
CA SER A 260 -2.79 9.61 -22.68
C SER A 260 -1.36 9.39 -23.22
N GLU A 261 -1.04 10.12 -24.30
CA GLU A 261 0.32 10.20 -24.79
C GLU A 261 1.13 11.16 -23.90
N THR A 262 2.31 10.73 -23.51
CA THR A 262 3.31 11.64 -22.90
C THR A 262 4.26 12.15 -23.98
N GLY A 263 4.84 13.32 -23.79
CA GLY A 263 6.06 13.69 -24.50
C GLY A 263 7.23 12.75 -24.12
N ARG A 264 8.37 12.92 -24.77
CA ARG A 264 9.61 12.25 -24.37
C ARG A 264 10.02 12.71 -22.97
N LEU A 265 10.19 11.77 -22.04
CA LEU A 265 10.62 12.00 -20.67
C LEU A 265 12.07 11.59 -20.49
N THR A 266 12.78 12.24 -19.56
CA THR A 266 14.11 11.84 -19.10
C THR A 266 13.97 11.01 -17.83
N ILE A 267 14.34 9.72 -17.91
CA ILE A 267 14.17 8.73 -16.86
C ILE A 267 15.54 8.25 -16.39
N GLY A 268 15.89 8.58 -15.15
CA GLY A 268 17.10 8.06 -14.52
C GLY A 268 16.89 6.65 -13.96
N VAL A 269 17.96 5.89 -13.80
CA VAL A 269 17.90 4.52 -13.29
C VAL A 269 18.86 4.34 -12.11
N LEU A 270 18.41 3.61 -11.09
CA LEU A 270 19.23 3.14 -9.97
C LEU A 270 18.98 1.65 -9.78
N TYR A 271 20.00 0.83 -10.04
CA TYR A 271 19.91 -0.64 -9.98
C TYR A 271 20.33 -1.23 -8.65
N ASP A 272 21.20 -0.54 -7.92
CA ASP A 272 21.89 -1.03 -6.73
C ASP A 272 21.79 -0.05 -5.57
N ASN A 273 22.20 -0.50 -4.40
CA ASN A 273 22.35 0.34 -3.22
C ASN A 273 23.48 -0.21 -2.35
N HIS A 274 24.41 0.64 -1.93
CA HIS A 274 25.59 0.23 -1.14
C HIS A 274 25.23 -0.41 0.23
N ARG A 275 24.00 -0.29 0.69
CA ARG A 275 23.54 -0.78 2.00
C ARG A 275 23.01 -2.22 1.97
N VAL A 276 22.62 -2.72 0.79
CA VAL A 276 21.99 -4.03 0.63
C VAL A 276 22.39 -4.66 -0.70
N ASP A 277 22.52 -5.97 -0.71
CA ASP A 277 22.64 -6.74 -1.94
C ASP A 277 21.26 -6.79 -2.63
N VAL A 278 21.23 -6.44 -3.89
CA VAL A 278 20.01 -6.50 -4.71
C VAL A 278 19.99 -7.81 -5.49
N HIS A 279 18.91 -8.57 -5.34
CA HIS A 279 18.74 -9.85 -6.02
C HIS A 279 18.83 -9.68 -7.56
N PRO A 280 19.53 -10.59 -8.28
CA PRO A 280 19.70 -10.46 -9.73
C PRO A 280 18.40 -10.33 -10.51
N ASP A 281 17.32 -11.02 -10.08
CA ASP A 281 16.01 -10.92 -10.75
C ASP A 281 15.35 -9.55 -10.55
N CYS A 282 15.57 -8.90 -9.39
CA CYS A 282 15.12 -7.52 -9.16
C CYS A 282 15.87 -6.54 -10.09
N VAL A 283 17.19 -6.71 -10.24
CA VAL A 283 17.99 -5.92 -11.20
C VAL A 283 17.53 -6.18 -12.64
N ALA A 284 17.30 -7.45 -13.00
CA ALA A 284 16.85 -7.82 -14.33
C ALA A 284 15.47 -7.24 -14.66
N ALA A 285 14.55 -7.17 -13.69
CA ALA A 285 13.25 -6.51 -13.87
C ALA A 285 13.40 -5.02 -14.18
N VAL A 286 14.28 -4.30 -13.47
CA VAL A 286 14.57 -2.88 -13.74
C VAL A 286 15.17 -2.71 -15.13
N ARG A 287 16.15 -3.54 -15.53
CA ARG A 287 16.78 -3.45 -16.85
C ARG A 287 15.76 -3.65 -17.98
N ARG A 288 14.93 -4.70 -17.89
CA ARG A 288 13.85 -4.93 -18.86
C ARG A 288 12.86 -3.76 -18.93
N THR A 289 12.55 -3.16 -17.79
CA THR A 289 11.66 -1.98 -17.76
C THR A 289 12.33 -0.76 -18.38
N ALA A 290 13.62 -0.58 -18.17
CA ALA A 290 14.40 0.47 -18.83
C ALA A 290 14.37 0.34 -20.37
N ASP A 291 14.55 -0.90 -20.88
CA ASP A 291 14.45 -1.18 -22.31
C ASP A 291 13.04 -0.89 -22.85
N LEU A 292 11.98 -1.30 -22.12
CA LEU A 292 10.58 -1.02 -22.49
C LEU A 292 10.29 0.48 -22.55
N LEU A 293 10.82 1.27 -21.60
CA LEU A 293 10.66 2.72 -21.59
C LEU A 293 11.40 3.40 -22.75
N ALA A 294 12.58 2.90 -23.10
CA ALA A 294 13.31 3.35 -24.28
C ALA A 294 12.54 3.02 -25.59
N ASP A 295 11.97 1.82 -25.70
CA ASP A 295 11.11 1.41 -26.82
C ASP A 295 9.84 2.27 -26.94
N LEU A 296 9.34 2.80 -25.83
CA LEU A 296 8.23 3.76 -25.79
C LEU A 296 8.65 5.19 -26.17
N GLY A 297 9.93 5.43 -26.43
CA GLY A 297 10.46 6.71 -26.92
C GLY A 297 11.00 7.64 -25.82
N HIS A 298 11.05 7.19 -24.56
CA HIS A 298 11.64 7.95 -23.47
C HIS A 298 13.17 7.92 -23.51
N GLU A 299 13.81 8.90 -22.90
CA GLU A 299 15.26 8.92 -22.70
C GLU A 299 15.61 8.27 -21.37
N VAL A 300 16.20 7.08 -21.42
CA VAL A 300 16.63 6.35 -20.23
C VAL A 300 18.13 6.54 -20.04
N ILE A 301 18.53 7.06 -18.88
CA ILE A 301 19.93 7.43 -18.59
C ILE A 301 20.39 6.80 -17.27
N ASP A 302 21.69 6.51 -17.19
CA ASP A 302 22.35 6.08 -15.95
C ASP A 302 22.60 7.31 -15.06
N SER A 303 21.57 7.73 -14.36
CA SER A 303 21.56 8.89 -13.46
C SER A 303 20.56 8.70 -12.32
N HIS A 304 20.93 9.15 -11.13
CA HIS A 304 20.05 9.14 -9.96
C HIS A 304 20.46 10.23 -8.96
N PRO A 305 19.57 10.64 -8.05
CA PRO A 305 19.95 11.54 -6.97
C PRO A 305 21.10 10.95 -6.14
N LYS A 306 22.25 11.61 -6.12
CA LYS A 306 23.46 11.11 -5.43
C LYS A 306 23.22 10.75 -3.98
N ALA A 307 22.39 11.53 -3.28
CA ALA A 307 22.06 11.28 -1.89
C ALA A 307 21.35 9.93 -1.61
N LEU A 308 20.81 9.25 -2.63
CA LEU A 308 20.23 7.92 -2.47
C LEU A 308 21.27 6.81 -2.29
N ASN A 309 22.48 7.00 -2.80
CA ASN A 309 23.54 5.98 -2.77
C ASN A 309 24.87 6.51 -2.23
N ASP A 310 24.88 7.67 -1.60
CA ASP A 310 26.04 8.23 -0.88
C ASP A 310 26.03 7.80 0.58
N VAL A 311 27.15 7.26 1.07
CA VAL A 311 27.28 6.66 2.41
C VAL A 311 26.91 7.64 3.53
N GLY A 312 27.46 8.86 3.48
CA GLY A 312 27.21 9.87 4.54
C GLY A 312 25.76 10.30 4.60
N TRP A 313 25.14 10.54 3.42
CA TRP A 313 23.73 10.91 3.36
C TRP A 313 22.78 9.80 3.82
N THR A 314 23.06 8.54 3.48
CA THR A 314 22.18 7.43 3.81
C THR A 314 22.31 6.99 5.27
N GLU A 315 23.48 7.12 5.90
CA GLU A 315 23.66 6.90 7.34
C GLU A 315 22.89 7.94 8.16
N ASP A 316 23.06 9.23 7.84
CA ASP A 316 22.33 10.33 8.48
C ASP A 316 20.80 10.13 8.38
N LEU A 317 20.32 9.81 7.17
CA LEU A 317 18.89 9.55 6.95
C LEU A 317 18.39 8.34 7.74
N SER A 318 19.16 7.25 7.78
CA SER A 318 18.76 6.03 8.49
C SER A 318 18.56 6.28 9.97
N GLY A 319 19.46 7.00 10.60
CA GLY A 319 19.33 7.41 12.00
C GLY A 319 18.11 8.31 12.22
N ALA A 320 17.91 9.30 11.34
CA ALA A 320 16.77 10.20 11.44
C ALA A 320 15.43 9.48 11.20
N PHE A 321 15.35 8.57 10.21
CA PHE A 321 14.18 7.77 9.96
C PHE A 321 13.87 6.83 11.14
N ALA A 322 14.87 6.15 11.69
CA ALA A 322 14.72 5.27 12.85
C ALA A 322 14.21 6.03 14.08
N THR A 323 14.73 7.24 14.33
CA THR A 323 14.23 8.11 15.41
C THR A 323 12.75 8.45 15.18
N ASN A 324 12.39 8.91 13.99
CA ASN A 324 10.99 9.24 13.66
C ASN A 324 10.06 8.01 13.78
N TRP A 325 10.51 6.84 13.33
CA TRP A 325 9.76 5.59 13.39
C TRP A 325 9.52 5.12 14.82
N ALA A 326 10.57 5.15 15.66
CA ALA A 326 10.47 4.74 17.05
C ALA A 326 9.60 5.70 17.90
N VAL A 327 9.71 7.01 17.67
CA VAL A 327 8.82 8.01 18.31
C VAL A 327 7.38 7.79 17.86
N GLY A 328 7.13 7.53 16.59
CA GLY A 328 5.81 7.21 16.07
C GLY A 328 5.21 5.93 16.68
N ALA A 329 6.03 4.89 16.91
CA ALA A 329 5.59 3.67 17.59
C ALA A 329 5.22 3.97 19.05
N ALA A 330 6.02 4.75 19.77
CA ALA A 330 5.74 5.15 21.16
C ALA A 330 4.43 5.94 21.27
N LEU A 331 4.24 6.95 20.42
CA LEU A 331 3.01 7.74 20.37
C LEU A 331 1.79 6.88 20.04
N SER A 332 1.92 5.91 19.15
CA SER A 332 0.82 5.00 18.80
C SER A 332 0.43 4.10 19.98
N VAL A 333 1.41 3.55 20.70
CA VAL A 333 1.15 2.73 21.90
C VAL A 333 0.48 3.57 22.99
N ASP A 334 0.96 4.79 23.26
CA ASP A 334 0.42 5.67 24.29
C ASP A 334 -1.02 6.10 23.93
N HIS A 335 -1.26 6.55 22.71
CA HIS A 335 -2.59 6.94 22.23
C HIS A 335 -3.63 5.80 22.29
N LEU A 336 -3.23 4.59 21.93
CA LEU A 336 -4.14 3.43 22.01
C LEU A 336 -4.40 3.02 23.46
N GLY A 337 -3.43 3.19 24.35
CA GLY A 337 -3.60 3.04 25.81
C GLY A 337 -4.63 4.03 26.35
N GLU A 338 -4.53 5.31 25.97
CA GLU A 338 -5.53 6.35 26.33
C GLU A 338 -6.94 5.96 25.85
N ARG A 339 -7.08 5.48 24.63
CA ARG A 339 -8.37 5.03 24.08
C ARG A 339 -8.93 3.79 24.80
N LEU A 340 -8.07 2.93 25.35
CA LEU A 340 -8.45 1.81 26.21
C LEU A 340 -8.68 2.22 27.69
N GLY A 341 -8.39 3.48 28.05
CA GLY A 341 -8.52 3.99 29.40
C GLY A 341 -7.48 3.44 30.37
N ARG A 342 -6.33 2.93 29.88
CA ARG A 342 -5.25 2.40 30.70
C ARG A 342 -3.89 2.49 29.98
N GLU A 343 -2.82 2.49 30.71
CA GLU A 343 -1.47 2.35 30.17
C GLU A 343 -1.26 0.92 29.62
N LEU A 344 -0.63 0.81 28.44
CA LEU A 344 -0.22 -0.47 27.87
C LEU A 344 1.15 -0.88 28.42
N THR A 345 1.34 -2.18 28.60
CA THR A 345 2.54 -2.81 29.14
C THR A 345 3.20 -3.72 28.10
N ALA A 346 4.38 -4.27 28.43
CA ALA A 346 5.08 -5.22 27.56
C ALA A 346 4.26 -6.50 27.24
N SER A 347 3.28 -6.84 28.08
CA SER A 347 2.40 -8.01 27.84
C SER A 347 1.24 -7.71 26.89
N ASP A 348 0.97 -6.43 26.59
CA ASP A 348 -0.13 -5.99 25.73
C ASP A 348 0.26 -5.90 24.27
N VAL A 349 1.54 -5.82 23.96
CA VAL A 349 2.08 -5.59 22.62
C VAL A 349 3.16 -6.63 22.26
N GLU A 350 3.47 -6.76 20.99
CA GLU A 350 4.53 -7.63 20.54
C GLU A 350 5.92 -7.14 21.03
N PRO A 351 6.89 -8.05 21.28
CA PRO A 351 8.21 -7.67 21.80
C PRO A 351 8.94 -6.61 20.95
N GLY A 352 8.79 -6.68 19.63
CA GLY A 352 9.36 -5.69 18.68
C GLY A 352 8.76 -4.31 18.87
N THR A 353 7.45 -4.23 18.99
CA THR A 353 6.69 -2.99 19.24
C THR A 353 7.08 -2.37 20.57
N TRP A 354 7.12 -3.17 21.64
CA TRP A 354 7.52 -2.67 22.97
C TRP A 354 8.93 -2.11 23.00
N THR A 355 9.87 -2.84 22.37
CA THR A 355 11.27 -2.40 22.29
C THR A 355 11.39 -1.11 21.50
N MET A 356 10.72 -1.02 20.36
CA MET A 356 10.73 0.19 19.53
C MET A 356 10.09 1.38 20.21
N ALA A 357 8.95 1.19 20.88
CA ALA A 357 8.31 2.23 21.67
C ALA A 357 9.19 2.70 22.84
N GLY A 358 9.89 1.76 23.49
CA GLY A 358 10.88 2.08 24.53
C GLY A 358 12.03 2.95 24.01
N MET A 359 12.56 2.64 22.82
CA MET A 359 13.55 3.49 22.16
C MET A 359 12.98 4.89 21.85
N GLY A 360 11.74 4.93 21.33
CA GLY A 360 11.06 6.19 21.01
C GLY A 360 10.90 7.12 22.24
N ARG A 361 10.49 6.55 23.38
CA ARG A 361 10.40 7.30 24.64
C ARG A 361 11.76 7.77 25.19
N GLY A 362 12.84 7.10 24.78
CA GLY A 362 14.22 7.48 25.16
C GLY A 362 14.77 8.70 24.41
N PHE A 363 14.19 9.09 23.27
CA PHE A 363 14.62 10.26 22.52
C PHE A 363 14.08 11.55 23.16
N SER A 364 14.96 12.57 23.25
CA SER A 364 14.54 13.91 23.66
C SER A 364 13.81 14.66 22.53
N ALA A 365 13.08 15.72 22.86
CA ALA A 365 12.53 16.64 21.87
C ALA A 365 13.61 17.22 20.93
N PHE A 366 14.83 17.41 21.44
CA PHE A 366 15.97 17.88 20.64
C PHE A 366 16.40 16.83 19.61
N ASP A 367 16.47 15.54 19.99
CA ASP A 367 16.81 14.44 19.07
C ASP A 367 15.78 14.32 17.94
N TYR A 368 14.51 14.41 18.30
CA TYR A 368 13.42 14.40 17.32
C TYR A 368 13.50 15.60 16.36
N ALA A 369 13.68 16.82 16.88
CA ALA A 369 13.82 18.01 16.05
C ALA A 369 15.05 17.95 15.14
N ARG A 370 16.16 17.38 15.63
CA ARG A 370 17.37 17.12 14.83
C ARG A 370 17.09 16.12 13.71
N ALA A 371 16.39 15.03 13.99
CA ALA A 371 15.99 14.05 12.99
C ALA A 371 15.13 14.70 11.89
N GLN A 372 14.13 15.52 12.25
CA GLN A 372 13.31 16.27 11.28
C GLN A 372 14.17 17.22 10.42
N SER A 373 15.17 17.86 10.99
CA SER A 373 16.10 18.74 10.26
C SER A 373 16.96 17.96 9.26
N VAL A 374 17.43 16.76 9.62
CA VAL A 374 18.17 15.85 8.71
C VAL A 374 17.26 15.45 7.55
N MET A 375 16.05 14.96 7.83
CA MET A 375 15.07 14.55 6.81
C MET A 375 14.74 15.71 5.86
N ALA A 376 14.60 16.94 6.37
CA ALA A 376 14.34 18.11 5.55
C ALA A 376 15.51 18.49 4.62
N ARG A 377 16.75 18.39 5.09
CA ARG A 377 17.95 18.61 4.25
C ARG A 377 18.04 17.56 3.16
N TRP A 378 17.86 16.31 3.52
CA TRP A 378 17.89 15.19 2.58
C TRP A 378 16.81 15.31 1.49
N ARG A 379 15.58 15.67 1.87
CA ARG A 379 14.49 15.94 0.91
C ARG A 379 14.90 16.99 -0.14
N ARG A 380 15.56 18.07 0.28
CA ARG A 380 16.01 19.12 -0.65
C ARG A 380 17.12 18.61 -1.57
N ALA A 381 18.05 17.80 -1.03
CA ALA A 381 19.13 17.22 -1.83
C ALA A 381 18.60 16.29 -2.93
N LEU A 382 17.56 15.50 -2.64
CA LEU A 382 16.92 14.66 -3.64
C LEU A 382 16.15 15.49 -4.66
N ALA A 383 15.34 16.45 -4.22
CA ALA A 383 14.51 17.27 -5.10
C ALA A 383 15.33 18.04 -6.15
N ALA A 384 16.57 18.37 -5.86
CA ALA A 384 17.47 19.05 -6.80
C ALA A 384 17.67 18.26 -8.10
N TRP A 385 17.74 16.92 -8.03
CA TRP A 385 17.91 16.08 -9.22
C TRP A 385 16.71 16.18 -10.19
N TRP A 386 15.47 16.24 -9.68
CA TRP A 386 14.30 16.49 -10.52
C TRP A 386 14.27 17.92 -11.07
N ALA A 387 14.74 18.90 -10.28
CA ALA A 387 14.84 20.29 -10.72
C ALA A 387 15.85 20.49 -11.85
N ASP A 388 16.84 19.60 -11.97
CA ASP A 388 17.84 19.59 -13.05
C ASP A 388 17.31 18.98 -14.36
N GLY A 389 16.00 18.74 -14.47
CA GLY A 389 15.35 18.33 -15.73
C GLY A 389 15.12 16.83 -15.89
N HIS A 390 15.15 16.06 -14.79
CA HIS A 390 14.78 14.66 -14.79
C HIS A 390 13.27 14.51 -14.42
N ASP A 391 12.57 13.64 -15.13
CA ASP A 391 11.13 13.45 -14.93
C ASP A 391 10.82 12.31 -13.95
N LEU A 392 11.47 11.16 -14.15
CA LEU A 392 11.24 9.95 -13.36
C LEU A 392 12.54 9.29 -12.93
N LEU A 393 12.47 8.58 -11.81
CA LEU A 393 13.52 7.66 -11.37
C LEU A 393 12.95 6.24 -11.36
N LEU A 394 13.60 5.31 -12.05
CA LEU A 394 13.30 3.88 -12.08
C LEU A 394 14.22 3.13 -11.11
N THR A 395 13.64 2.30 -10.22
CA THR A 395 14.37 1.46 -9.25
C THR A 395 13.68 0.10 -9.09
N PRO A 396 14.32 -0.89 -8.45
CA PRO A 396 13.57 -1.99 -7.86
C PRO A 396 12.56 -1.44 -6.85
N THR A 397 11.43 -2.13 -6.64
CA THR A 397 10.55 -1.82 -5.50
C THR A 397 11.14 -2.36 -4.21
N THR A 398 11.59 -3.62 -4.24
CA THR A 398 12.27 -4.30 -3.13
C THR A 398 13.62 -4.82 -3.60
N SER A 399 14.59 -4.95 -2.69
CA SER A 399 15.90 -5.51 -3.03
C SER A 399 15.87 -7.03 -3.21
N LEU A 400 14.87 -7.69 -2.64
CA LEU A 400 14.73 -9.15 -2.60
C LEU A 400 13.33 -9.57 -3.06
N PRO A 401 13.17 -10.79 -3.60
CA PRO A 401 11.88 -11.44 -3.80
C PRO A 401 11.11 -11.63 -2.48
N PRO A 402 9.82 -12.05 -2.53
CA PRO A 402 9.03 -12.32 -1.33
C PRO A 402 9.73 -13.28 -0.36
N PRO A 403 9.86 -12.95 0.95
CA PRO A 403 10.47 -13.84 1.94
C PRO A 403 9.52 -14.97 2.31
N ARG A 404 10.08 -16.08 2.84
CA ARG A 404 9.25 -17.10 3.48
C ARG A 404 8.60 -16.57 4.75
N LEU A 405 7.44 -17.11 5.08
CA LEU A 405 6.79 -16.84 6.38
C LEU A 405 7.75 -17.19 7.52
N GLY A 406 7.75 -16.37 8.58
CA GLY A 406 8.64 -16.50 9.75
C GLY A 406 10.01 -15.84 9.58
N GLU A 407 10.46 -15.46 8.39
CA GLU A 407 11.78 -14.84 8.20
C GLU A 407 11.87 -13.42 8.77
N LEU A 408 10.77 -12.67 8.72
CA LEU A 408 10.71 -11.29 9.19
C LEU A 408 10.00 -11.14 10.55
N THR A 409 9.89 -12.23 11.31
CA THR A 409 9.30 -12.21 12.66
C THR A 409 10.37 -12.06 13.73
N PRO A 410 10.01 -11.57 14.94
CA PRO A 410 10.90 -11.58 16.09
C PRO A 410 11.41 -13.01 16.41
N ALA A 411 12.58 -13.10 17.06
CA ALA A 411 13.10 -14.33 17.62
C ALA A 411 13.40 -14.15 19.11
N GLU A 412 13.58 -15.26 19.82
CA GLU A 412 13.94 -15.22 21.24
C GLU A 412 15.26 -14.44 21.43
N GLY A 413 15.25 -13.43 22.29
CA GLY A 413 16.40 -12.54 22.49
C GLY A 413 16.64 -11.49 21.41
N GLU A 414 15.91 -11.54 20.29
CA GLU A 414 16.07 -10.61 19.15
C GLU A 414 14.73 -9.91 18.80
N PRO A 415 14.18 -9.05 19.66
CA PRO A 415 12.86 -8.46 19.46
C PRO A 415 12.77 -7.57 18.21
N LEU A 416 13.88 -6.94 17.77
CA LEU A 416 13.95 -6.07 16.60
C LEU A 416 14.32 -6.82 15.30
N ARG A 417 14.49 -8.14 15.31
CA ARG A 417 14.86 -8.93 14.13
C ARG A 417 13.95 -8.66 12.93
N GLY A 418 12.65 -8.59 13.15
CA GLY A 418 11.67 -8.30 12.10
C GLY A 418 11.91 -6.95 11.43
N SER A 419 12.14 -5.90 12.22
CA SER A 419 12.45 -4.57 11.71
C SER A 419 13.79 -4.53 10.97
N GLN A 420 14.83 -5.16 11.50
CA GLN A 420 16.16 -5.22 10.89
C GLN A 420 16.11 -5.97 9.54
N ARG A 421 15.43 -7.11 9.48
CA ARG A 421 15.27 -7.92 8.27
C ARG A 421 14.30 -7.30 7.27
N SER A 422 13.48 -6.34 7.68
CA SER A 422 12.63 -5.56 6.77
C SER A 422 13.42 -4.50 5.96
N MET A 423 14.63 -4.15 6.39
CA MET A 423 15.43 -3.09 5.73
C MET A 423 15.67 -3.32 4.23
N PRO A 424 16.08 -4.52 3.75
CA PRO A 424 16.26 -4.76 2.33
C PRO A 424 15.00 -4.51 1.51
N TYR A 425 13.83 -4.81 2.06
CA TYR A 425 12.55 -4.58 1.40
C TYR A 425 12.14 -3.12 1.34
N ALA A 426 12.59 -2.29 2.29
CA ALA A 426 12.25 -0.88 2.39
C ALA A 426 13.32 0.07 1.84
N THR A 427 14.47 -0.43 1.41
CA THR A 427 15.63 0.38 0.99
C THR A 427 15.31 1.33 -0.17
N PHE A 428 14.55 0.87 -1.16
CA PHE A 428 14.16 1.68 -2.31
C PHE A 428 12.83 2.42 -2.11
N THR A 429 12.05 2.09 -1.09
CA THR A 429 10.73 2.70 -0.88
C THR A 429 10.70 3.77 0.19
N SER A 430 11.34 3.55 1.36
CA SER A 430 11.32 4.47 2.51
C SER A 430 11.92 5.86 2.23
N PRO A 431 12.90 6.03 1.33
CA PRO A 431 13.37 7.34 0.93
C PRO A 431 12.25 8.28 0.47
N PHE A 432 11.30 7.76 -0.30
CA PHE A 432 10.21 8.54 -0.88
C PHE A 432 9.03 8.77 0.08
N ASN A 433 9.00 8.10 1.22
CA ASN A 433 8.19 8.48 2.37
C ASN A 433 8.77 9.71 3.06
N THR A 434 10.08 9.72 3.23
CA THR A 434 10.81 10.86 3.83
C THR A 434 10.65 12.13 3.01
N THR A 435 10.81 12.03 1.68
CA THR A 435 10.64 13.20 0.79
C THR A 435 9.19 13.59 0.60
N GLY A 436 8.26 12.65 0.76
CA GLY A 436 6.85 12.85 0.45
C GLY A 436 6.52 12.74 -1.04
N GLN A 437 7.48 12.38 -1.90
CA GLN A 437 7.27 12.23 -3.34
C GLN A 437 6.34 11.06 -3.68
N PRO A 438 5.55 11.13 -4.76
CA PRO A 438 4.74 10.03 -5.22
C PRO A 438 5.62 8.96 -5.87
N ALA A 439 5.20 7.70 -5.75
CA ALA A 439 5.87 6.56 -6.37
C ALA A 439 4.86 5.44 -6.68
N ILE A 440 5.07 4.74 -7.78
CA ILE A 440 4.23 3.61 -8.17
C ILE A 440 5.07 2.34 -8.28
N SER A 441 4.59 1.24 -7.69
CA SER A 441 5.11 -0.10 -7.93
C SER A 441 4.28 -0.79 -9.00
N LEU A 442 4.95 -1.35 -10.00
CA LEU A 442 4.34 -2.05 -11.14
C LEU A 442 4.84 -3.50 -11.21
N PRO A 443 4.01 -4.50 -11.56
CA PRO A 443 4.34 -5.92 -11.53
C PRO A 443 5.07 -6.35 -12.82
N LEU A 444 6.30 -5.88 -13.02
CA LEU A 444 7.06 -6.05 -14.26
C LEU A 444 8.19 -7.08 -14.16
N GLY A 445 8.22 -7.89 -13.11
CA GLY A 445 9.22 -8.93 -12.91
C GLY A 445 8.70 -10.16 -12.20
N ALA A 446 9.51 -11.21 -12.21
CA ALA A 446 9.29 -12.43 -11.46
C ALA A 446 10.62 -13.07 -11.05
N SER A 447 10.62 -13.80 -9.94
CA SER A 447 11.73 -14.62 -9.45
C SER A 447 11.16 -15.95 -8.97
N GLU A 448 11.60 -17.05 -9.54
CA GLU A 448 11.15 -18.42 -9.17
C GLU A 448 9.60 -18.58 -9.13
N GLY A 449 8.89 -17.88 -10.01
CA GLY A 449 7.42 -17.89 -10.08
C GLY A 449 6.71 -16.90 -9.14
N LEU A 450 7.43 -16.22 -8.27
CA LEU A 450 6.90 -15.17 -7.42
C LEU A 450 7.04 -13.79 -8.08
N PRO A 451 6.07 -12.87 -7.93
CA PRO A 451 6.16 -11.53 -8.49
C PRO A 451 7.31 -10.70 -7.87
N VAL A 452 7.89 -9.86 -8.72
CA VAL A 452 8.84 -8.83 -8.35
C VAL A 452 8.40 -7.51 -9.00
N GLY A 453 8.32 -6.45 -8.20
CA GLY A 453 7.92 -5.12 -8.67
C GLY A 453 9.09 -4.23 -9.06
N VAL A 454 8.82 -3.33 -10.00
CA VAL A 454 9.67 -2.17 -10.26
C VAL A 454 8.98 -0.90 -9.79
N GLN A 455 9.75 0.10 -9.39
CA GLN A 455 9.24 1.36 -8.88
C GLN A 455 9.60 2.50 -9.81
N LEU A 456 8.62 3.33 -10.15
CA LEU A 456 8.82 4.65 -10.73
C LEU A 456 8.53 5.72 -9.68
N VAL A 457 9.39 6.73 -9.60
CA VAL A 457 9.26 7.86 -8.66
C VAL A 457 9.24 9.16 -9.45
N ALA A 458 8.29 10.04 -9.15
CA ALA A 458 8.20 11.37 -9.76
C ALA A 458 8.57 12.48 -8.77
N ALA A 459 8.67 13.71 -9.27
CA ALA A 459 8.74 14.90 -8.43
C ALA A 459 7.52 15.02 -7.51
N TYR A 460 7.65 15.72 -6.39
CA TYR A 460 6.55 15.93 -5.46
C TYR A 460 5.34 16.56 -6.16
N GLY A 461 4.19 15.93 -5.97
CA GLY A 461 2.93 16.35 -6.55
C GLY A 461 2.70 15.84 -7.98
N ARG A 462 3.60 15.05 -8.61
CA ARG A 462 3.53 14.63 -10.02
C ARG A 462 3.04 13.19 -10.18
N GLU A 463 1.93 12.84 -9.52
CA GLU A 463 1.24 11.57 -9.75
C GLU A 463 0.77 11.39 -11.20
N ASP A 464 0.47 12.51 -11.86
CA ASP A 464 0.05 12.55 -13.26
C ASP A 464 1.05 11.83 -14.19
N VAL A 465 2.34 12.09 -14.04
CA VAL A 465 3.38 11.45 -14.85
C VAL A 465 3.49 9.94 -14.55
N LEU A 466 3.27 9.54 -13.28
CA LEU A 466 3.26 8.13 -12.90
C LEU A 466 2.08 7.38 -13.52
N VAL A 467 0.90 7.99 -13.56
CA VAL A 467 -0.29 7.43 -14.21
C VAL A 467 -0.09 7.31 -15.72
N ASP A 468 0.44 8.36 -16.36
CA ASP A 468 0.74 8.36 -17.80
C ASP A 468 1.66 7.19 -18.17
N VAL A 469 2.86 7.14 -17.56
CA VAL A 469 3.88 6.13 -17.89
C VAL A 469 3.46 4.74 -17.41
N GLY A 470 2.84 4.64 -16.23
CA GLY A 470 2.29 3.38 -15.75
C GLY A 470 1.27 2.78 -16.71
N SER A 471 0.36 3.60 -17.27
CA SER A 471 -0.63 3.14 -18.25
C SER A 471 -0.02 2.77 -19.62
N GLN A 472 1.08 3.41 -20.03
CA GLN A 472 1.82 3.02 -21.22
C GLN A 472 2.47 1.63 -21.06
N LEU A 473 3.13 1.40 -19.91
CA LEU A 473 3.72 0.11 -19.57
C LEU A 473 2.66 -0.99 -19.44
N GLU A 474 1.50 -0.68 -18.82
CA GLU A 474 0.37 -1.60 -18.69
C GLU A 474 -0.13 -2.08 -20.06
N ARG A 475 -0.36 -1.18 -21.00
CA ARG A 475 -0.74 -1.53 -22.36
C ARG A 475 0.34 -2.33 -23.11
N LYS A 476 1.61 -2.08 -22.85
CA LYS A 476 2.73 -2.75 -23.53
C LYS A 476 2.94 -4.19 -23.04
N VAL A 477 2.73 -4.44 -21.74
CA VAL A 477 3.05 -5.73 -21.10
C VAL A 477 1.79 -6.57 -20.82
N ASP A 478 0.64 -5.90 -20.61
CA ASP A 478 -0.64 -6.54 -20.26
C ASP A 478 -0.52 -7.53 -19.09
N TRP A 479 0.02 -7.05 -17.96
CA TRP A 479 0.16 -7.90 -16.76
C TRP A 479 -1.18 -8.33 -16.16
N SER A 480 -2.30 -7.76 -16.63
CA SER A 480 -3.64 -8.14 -16.20
C SER A 480 -3.96 -9.61 -16.47
N GLN A 481 -3.24 -10.26 -17.39
CA GLN A 481 -3.37 -11.68 -17.69
C GLN A 481 -2.65 -12.60 -16.69
N HIS A 482 -1.74 -12.04 -15.88
CA HIS A 482 -1.00 -12.81 -14.89
C HIS A 482 -1.78 -12.81 -13.57
N ARG A 483 -2.30 -13.96 -13.18
CA ARG A 483 -3.04 -14.18 -11.95
C ARG A 483 -2.31 -15.17 -11.03
N ALA A 484 -2.50 -15.03 -9.74
CA ALA A 484 -1.98 -15.95 -8.76
C ALA A 484 -2.61 -17.35 -8.93
N PRO A 485 -1.92 -18.44 -8.58
CA PRO A 485 -2.50 -19.78 -8.58
C PRO A 485 -3.75 -19.92 -7.69
N ILE A 486 -3.80 -19.18 -6.57
CA ILE A 486 -5.01 -19.05 -5.75
C ILE A 486 -5.75 -17.78 -6.18
N HIS A 487 -6.69 -17.94 -7.09
CA HIS A 487 -7.53 -16.87 -7.64
C HIS A 487 -8.98 -17.33 -7.80
N ALA A 488 -9.91 -16.36 -7.84
CA ALA A 488 -11.34 -16.61 -8.02
C ALA A 488 -11.71 -17.08 -9.44
#